data_05617d7aeeb22a7b0133b09eaa78cf99
#
_entry.id   05617d7aeeb22a7b0133b09eaa78cf99
#
_cell.length_a   1.000
_cell.length_b   1.000
_cell.length_c   1.000
_cell.angle_alpha   90.00
_cell.angle_beta   90.00
_cell.angle_gamma   90.00
#
_symmetry.space_group_name_H-M   'P 1'
#
loop_
_entity.id
_entity.type
_entity.pdbx_description
1 polymer ?
#
loop_
_entity_poly.entity_id
_entity_poly.type
_entity_poly.pdbx_seq_one_letter_code
_entity_poly.pdbx_strand_id
1 'polypeptide(L)'
;MTDAAAPEASAPDTSAPEARPAPTDDEILQRFLRTKNQPTGSQTLGFGMVSVSQEKMEVEVSFDAKAELLANPMKQVQGGYLCAMLDECMSVACMVASKMTAVAPTAEMKTSFLRPVMPGPIKGVGRVIRWGRTIAFTEGELYDAEGRLVAKATGTAVPTPFKNYK
;
A
#
# COMPACT_ATOMS: atom_id res chain seq x y z
N MET A 1 -3.83 65.62 -34.52
CA MET A 1 -4.33 64.25 -34.67
C MET A 1 -3.14 63.37 -34.49
N THR A 2 -2.91 62.88 -33.29
CA THR A 2 -1.84 61.91 -32.91
C THR A 2 -2.49 60.60 -32.61
N ASP A 3 -2.21 59.66 -33.49
CA ASP A 3 -2.65 58.24 -33.40
C ASP A 3 -1.80 57.57 -32.32
N ALA A 4 -2.46 57.13 -31.24
CA ALA A 4 -1.81 56.40 -30.15
C ALA A 4 -2.01 54.92 -30.38
N ALA A 5 -0.95 54.23 -30.77
CA ALA A 5 -0.91 52.79 -30.90
C ALA A 5 -1.14 52.11 -29.55
N ALA A 6 -2.06 51.18 -29.50
CA ALA A 6 -2.33 50.35 -28.34
C ALA A 6 -1.18 49.36 -28.10
N PRO A 7 -0.83 49.00 -26.81
CA PRO A 7 0.21 48.02 -26.54
C PRO A 7 -0.27 46.61 -26.90
N GLU A 8 0.57 45.88 -27.64
CA GLU A 8 0.39 44.43 -27.91
C GLU A 8 0.39 43.64 -26.59
N ALA A 9 -0.69 42.91 -26.36
CA ALA A 9 -0.78 41.97 -25.25
C ALA A 9 0.13 40.76 -25.52
N SER A 10 1.14 40.57 -24.69
CA SER A 10 1.97 39.36 -24.70
C SER A 10 1.13 38.11 -24.45
N ALA A 11 1.28 37.11 -25.32
CA ALA A 11 0.64 35.82 -25.16
C ALA A 11 1.05 35.17 -23.82
N PRO A 12 0.11 34.50 -23.10
CA PRO A 12 0.45 33.83 -21.85
C PRO A 12 1.40 32.65 -22.12
N ASP A 13 2.46 32.57 -21.31
CA ASP A 13 3.37 31.41 -21.27
C ASP A 13 2.60 30.14 -20.91
N THR A 14 2.39 29.23 -21.87
CA THR A 14 1.66 27.97 -21.72
C THR A 14 2.57 26.78 -21.44
N SER A 15 3.76 26.99 -20.91
CA SER A 15 4.61 25.88 -20.44
C SER A 15 4.05 25.28 -19.16
N ALA A 16 3.10 24.35 -19.30
CA ALA A 16 2.72 23.47 -18.20
C ALA A 16 3.96 22.69 -17.74
N PRO A 17 4.24 22.58 -16.42
CA PRO A 17 5.39 21.82 -15.95
C PRO A 17 5.29 20.39 -16.45
N GLU A 18 6.34 19.89 -17.10
CA GLU A 18 6.44 18.48 -17.52
C GLU A 18 6.13 17.56 -16.33
N ALA A 19 5.15 16.67 -16.52
CA ALA A 19 4.78 15.71 -15.50
C ALA A 19 5.98 14.81 -15.20
N ARG A 20 6.42 14.78 -13.94
CA ARG A 20 7.52 13.90 -13.51
C ARG A 20 7.18 12.46 -13.91
N PRO A 21 8.11 11.69 -14.51
CA PRO A 21 7.86 10.30 -14.87
C PRO A 21 7.43 9.47 -13.64
N ALA A 22 6.59 8.47 -13.87
CA ALA A 22 6.17 7.57 -12.79
C ALA A 22 7.39 6.80 -12.24
N PRO A 23 7.45 6.54 -10.92
CA PRO A 23 8.56 5.82 -10.32
C PRO A 23 8.63 4.38 -10.82
N THR A 24 9.84 3.84 -10.94
CA THR A 24 10.08 2.42 -11.23
C THR A 24 9.80 1.55 -9.99
N ASP A 25 9.71 0.21 -10.18
CA ASP A 25 9.52 -0.74 -9.07
C ASP A 25 10.66 -0.65 -8.05
N ASP A 26 11.92 -0.51 -8.53
CA ASP A 26 13.09 -0.35 -7.64
C ASP A 26 13.04 0.97 -6.87
N GLU A 27 12.69 2.08 -7.50
CA GLU A 27 12.53 3.37 -6.80
C GLU A 27 11.46 3.32 -5.72
N ILE A 28 10.34 2.63 -5.97
CA ILE A 28 9.29 2.43 -4.96
C ILE A 28 9.83 1.57 -3.82
N LEU A 29 10.45 0.44 -4.12
CA LEU A 29 11.04 -0.44 -3.11
C LEU A 29 12.06 0.31 -2.25
N GLN A 30 13.00 1.02 -2.86
CA GLN A 30 14.01 1.81 -2.15
C GLN A 30 13.39 2.90 -1.27
N ARG A 31 12.28 3.51 -1.69
CA ARG A 31 11.56 4.49 -0.87
C ARG A 31 11.03 3.87 0.41
N PHE A 32 10.43 2.68 0.36
CA PHE A 32 9.98 1.95 1.56
C PHE A 32 11.15 1.56 2.45
N LEU A 33 12.22 1.01 1.90
CA LEU A 33 13.41 0.56 2.65
C LEU A 33 14.13 1.73 3.36
N ARG A 34 14.12 2.93 2.78
CA ARG A 34 14.75 4.13 3.36
C ARG A 34 13.85 4.90 4.32
N THR A 35 12.58 4.55 4.43
CA THR A 35 11.64 5.23 5.33
C THR A 35 11.96 4.90 6.78
N LYS A 36 12.62 5.82 7.48
CA LYS A 36 13.03 5.65 8.89
C LYS A 36 11.85 5.72 9.88
N ASN A 37 10.82 6.51 9.55
CA ASN A 37 9.65 6.74 10.39
C ASN A 37 8.43 6.06 9.75
N GLN A 38 8.38 4.72 9.83
CA GLN A 38 7.17 3.99 9.46
C GLN A 38 6.03 4.34 10.43
N PRO A 39 4.76 4.26 10.00
CA PRO A 39 3.62 4.38 10.90
C PRO A 39 3.75 3.42 12.10
N THR A 40 3.30 3.84 13.28
CA THR A 40 3.42 3.02 14.50
C THR A 40 2.73 1.66 14.37
N GLY A 41 1.60 1.60 13.63
CA GLY A 41 0.93 0.33 13.31
C GLY A 41 1.84 -0.62 12.56
N SER A 42 2.47 -0.17 11.47
CA SER A 42 3.41 -0.97 10.67
C SER A 42 4.62 -1.43 11.50
N GLN A 43 5.17 -0.54 12.37
CA GLN A 43 6.24 -0.89 13.30
C GLN A 43 5.80 -1.98 14.28
N THR A 44 4.59 -1.89 14.85
CA THR A 44 4.05 -2.88 15.79
C THR A 44 3.91 -4.25 15.13
N LEU A 45 3.53 -4.29 13.86
CA LEU A 45 3.43 -5.53 13.07
C LEU A 45 4.80 -6.09 12.64
N GLY A 46 5.89 -5.32 12.80
CA GLY A 46 7.20 -5.70 12.29
C GLY A 46 7.27 -5.71 10.77
N PHE A 47 6.57 -4.75 10.12
CA PHE A 47 6.45 -4.66 8.67
C PHE A 47 7.79 -4.38 7.98
N GLY A 48 8.05 -5.08 6.89
CA GLY A 48 9.14 -4.84 5.94
C GLY A 48 8.72 -5.08 4.51
N MET A 49 9.20 -4.25 3.59
CA MET A 49 9.00 -4.45 2.14
C MET A 49 10.00 -5.49 1.64
N VAL A 50 9.56 -6.39 0.77
CA VAL A 50 10.40 -7.42 0.13
C VAL A 50 10.47 -7.20 -1.38
N SER A 51 9.34 -7.07 -2.06
CA SER A 51 9.32 -6.83 -3.51
C SER A 51 8.09 -6.03 -3.95
N VAL A 52 8.20 -5.43 -5.13
CA VAL A 52 7.16 -4.61 -5.78
C VAL A 52 7.03 -5.03 -7.23
N SER A 53 5.82 -5.08 -7.74
CA SER A 53 5.52 -5.22 -9.16
C SER A 53 4.32 -4.34 -9.55
N GLN A 54 4.58 -3.24 -10.25
CA GLN A 54 3.51 -2.38 -10.77
C GLN A 54 2.73 -3.07 -11.89
N GLU A 55 3.40 -3.87 -12.71
CA GLU A 55 2.76 -4.64 -13.79
C GLU A 55 1.70 -5.58 -13.25
N LYS A 56 2.02 -6.33 -12.18
CA LYS A 56 1.10 -7.27 -11.52
C LYS A 56 0.19 -6.58 -10.49
N MET A 57 0.43 -5.32 -10.17
CA MET A 57 -0.18 -4.60 -9.05
C MET A 57 -0.06 -5.40 -7.73
N GLU A 58 1.13 -5.95 -7.48
CA GLU A 58 1.42 -6.89 -6.40
C GLU A 58 2.62 -6.43 -5.57
N VAL A 59 2.57 -6.75 -4.29
CA VAL A 59 3.68 -6.58 -3.36
C VAL A 59 3.91 -7.85 -2.57
N GLU A 60 5.16 -8.12 -2.22
CA GLU A 60 5.54 -9.06 -1.19
C GLU A 60 6.13 -8.28 -0.01
N VAL A 61 5.67 -8.62 1.19
CA VAL A 61 6.09 -7.99 2.44
C VAL A 61 6.43 -9.04 3.48
N SER A 62 7.16 -8.64 4.50
CA SER A 62 7.44 -9.46 5.68
C SER A 62 6.88 -8.81 6.94
N PHE A 63 6.56 -9.62 7.93
CA PHE A 63 6.22 -9.19 9.28
C PHE A 63 7.06 -9.98 10.29
N ASP A 64 7.40 -9.33 11.40
CA ASP A 64 8.00 -9.98 12.57
C ASP A 64 7.01 -9.95 13.73
N ALA A 65 6.19 -11.00 13.84
CA ALA A 65 5.12 -11.09 14.83
C ALA A 65 5.67 -11.39 16.22
N LYS A 66 5.96 -10.34 17.01
CA LYS A 66 6.49 -10.46 18.36
C LYS A 66 5.46 -11.02 19.33
N ALA A 67 5.83 -12.08 20.06
CA ALA A 67 4.94 -12.79 20.98
C ALA A 67 4.36 -11.87 22.07
N GLU A 68 5.18 -11.00 22.64
CA GLU A 68 4.82 -10.07 23.71
C GLU A 68 3.80 -9.00 23.30
N LEU A 69 3.66 -8.74 21.98
CA LEU A 69 2.75 -7.76 21.46
C LEU A 69 1.50 -8.38 20.81
N LEU A 70 1.66 -9.51 20.10
CA LEU A 70 0.65 -9.99 19.16
C LEU A 70 0.04 -11.34 19.54
N ALA A 71 0.54 -12.02 20.60
CA ALA A 71 0.05 -13.33 20.96
C ALA A 71 -1.29 -13.29 21.73
N ASN A 72 -2.15 -14.28 21.45
CA ASN A 72 -3.35 -14.58 22.21
C ASN A 72 -3.02 -15.49 23.43
N PRO A 73 -4.01 -15.83 24.31
CA PRO A 73 -3.78 -16.72 25.43
C PRO A 73 -3.23 -18.10 25.07
N MET A 74 -3.43 -18.57 23.85
CA MET A 74 -2.87 -19.84 23.34
C MET A 74 -1.47 -19.68 22.74
N LYS A 75 -0.83 -18.50 22.93
CA LYS A 75 0.50 -18.16 22.41
C LYS A 75 0.58 -18.14 20.87
N GLN A 76 -0.54 -17.99 20.20
CA GLN A 76 -0.66 -17.83 18.76
C GLN A 76 -0.87 -16.36 18.42
N VAL A 77 -0.53 -15.93 17.19
CA VAL A 77 -0.85 -14.57 16.73
C VAL A 77 -2.37 -14.38 16.74
N GLN A 78 -2.81 -13.32 17.41
CA GLN A 78 -4.22 -13.02 17.55
C GLN A 78 -4.82 -12.59 16.20
N GLY A 79 -6.02 -13.09 15.86
CA GLY A 79 -6.63 -12.92 14.54
C GLY A 79 -6.79 -11.47 14.08
N GLY A 80 -7.02 -10.52 15.01
CA GLY A 80 -7.09 -9.10 14.69
C GLY A 80 -5.76 -8.55 14.14
N TYR A 81 -4.62 -9.06 14.62
CA TYR A 81 -3.31 -8.67 14.06
C TYR A 81 -3.06 -9.31 12.70
N LEU A 82 -3.54 -10.53 12.46
CA LEU A 82 -3.54 -11.11 11.10
C LEU A 82 -4.40 -10.30 10.13
N CYS A 83 -5.56 -9.78 10.58
CA CYS A 83 -6.35 -8.84 9.79
C CYS A 83 -5.57 -7.56 9.50
N ALA A 84 -4.89 -6.98 10.48
CA ALA A 84 -4.08 -5.78 10.28
C ALA A 84 -2.92 -6.02 9.30
N MET A 85 -2.25 -7.17 9.36
CA MET A 85 -1.21 -7.55 8.39
C MET A 85 -1.77 -7.71 6.97
N LEU A 86 -2.95 -8.32 6.82
CA LEU A 86 -3.63 -8.45 5.52
C LEU A 86 -4.03 -7.09 4.97
N ASP A 87 -4.55 -6.20 5.81
CA ASP A 87 -4.90 -4.82 5.43
C ASP A 87 -3.66 -4.04 4.96
N GLU A 88 -2.55 -4.15 5.68
CA GLU A 88 -1.26 -3.54 5.30
C GLU A 88 -0.80 -4.04 3.92
N CYS A 89 -0.84 -5.36 3.66
CA CYS A 89 -0.50 -5.94 2.35
C CYS A 89 -1.35 -5.32 1.23
N MET A 90 -2.67 -5.28 1.41
CA MET A 90 -3.61 -4.77 0.41
C MET A 90 -3.47 -3.26 0.21
N SER A 91 -3.28 -2.50 1.29
CA SER A 91 -3.10 -1.04 1.25
C SER A 91 -1.81 -0.64 0.51
N VAL A 92 -0.70 -1.34 0.78
CA VAL A 92 0.57 -1.09 0.07
C VAL A 92 0.46 -1.48 -1.41
N ALA A 93 -0.23 -2.58 -1.75
CA ALA A 93 -0.51 -2.94 -3.14
C ALA A 93 -1.31 -1.84 -3.88
N CYS A 94 -2.27 -1.19 -3.20
CA CYS A 94 -2.99 -0.04 -3.75
C CYS A 94 -2.08 1.16 -4.01
N MET A 95 -1.12 1.45 -3.12
CA MET A 95 -0.14 2.53 -3.35
C MET A 95 0.71 2.24 -4.59
N VAL A 96 1.15 0.98 -4.77
CA VAL A 96 1.91 0.55 -5.95
C VAL A 96 1.06 0.63 -7.22
N ALA A 97 -0.17 0.13 -7.22
CA ALA A 97 -1.09 0.19 -8.35
C ALA A 97 -1.39 1.63 -8.79
N SER A 98 -1.43 2.58 -7.84
CA SER A 98 -1.59 4.01 -8.12
C SER A 98 -0.30 4.69 -8.60
N LYS A 99 0.82 3.97 -8.74
CA LYS A 99 2.15 4.54 -9.01
C LYS A 99 2.55 5.59 -7.98
N MET A 100 2.25 5.34 -6.71
CA MET A 100 2.52 6.23 -5.58
C MET A 100 1.84 7.61 -5.66
N THR A 101 0.67 7.71 -6.30
CA THR A 101 -0.10 8.97 -6.41
C THR A 101 -1.33 9.02 -5.50
N ALA A 102 -1.74 7.88 -4.93
CA ALA A 102 -2.91 7.76 -4.07
C ALA A 102 -2.69 6.74 -2.95
N VAL A 103 -3.44 6.90 -1.87
CA VAL A 103 -3.75 5.83 -0.91
C VAL A 103 -5.13 5.27 -1.24
N ALA A 104 -5.50 4.15 -0.64
CA ALA A 104 -6.84 3.60 -0.79
C ALA A 104 -7.31 3.05 0.55
N PRO A 105 -7.93 3.89 1.41
CA PRO A 105 -8.52 3.44 2.66
C PRO A 105 -9.49 2.27 2.43
N THR A 106 -9.33 1.22 3.23
CA THR A 106 -10.17 0.02 3.16
C THR A 106 -11.57 0.34 3.65
N ALA A 107 -12.57 0.07 2.82
CA ALA A 107 -13.98 0.24 3.17
C ALA A 107 -14.56 -1.04 3.77
N GLU A 108 -14.14 -2.20 3.29
CA GLU A 108 -14.57 -3.51 3.77
C GLU A 108 -13.47 -4.53 3.52
N MET A 109 -13.32 -5.48 4.45
CA MET A 109 -12.44 -6.61 4.31
C MET A 109 -13.11 -7.87 4.87
N LYS A 110 -13.08 -8.97 4.10
CA LYS A 110 -13.47 -10.29 4.55
C LYS A 110 -12.24 -11.17 4.71
N THR A 111 -12.00 -11.66 5.92
CA THR A 111 -10.85 -12.52 6.25
C THR A 111 -11.26 -13.96 6.52
N SER A 112 -10.46 -14.89 6.03
CA SER A 112 -10.50 -16.32 6.36
C SER A 112 -9.22 -16.73 7.07
N PHE A 113 -9.34 -17.29 8.27
CA PHE A 113 -8.23 -17.87 9.02
C PHE A 113 -8.17 -19.37 8.75
N LEU A 114 -7.11 -19.82 8.13
CA LEU A 114 -6.99 -21.19 7.62
C LEU A 114 -6.20 -22.10 8.57
N ARG A 115 -5.22 -21.50 9.30
CA ARG A 115 -4.35 -22.22 10.25
C ARG A 115 -3.97 -21.32 11.42
N PRO A 116 -3.69 -21.88 12.59
CA PRO A 116 -3.03 -21.17 13.69
C PRO A 116 -1.65 -20.66 13.24
N VAL A 117 -1.28 -19.47 13.67
CA VAL A 117 0.01 -18.83 13.35
C VAL A 117 0.79 -18.65 14.64
N MET A 118 2.01 -19.18 14.69
CA MET A 118 2.93 -18.93 15.80
C MET A 118 3.63 -17.59 15.61
N PRO A 119 3.97 -16.86 16.70
CA PRO A 119 4.81 -15.69 16.61
C PRO A 119 6.14 -15.97 15.91
N GLY A 120 6.64 -14.99 15.16
CA GLY A 120 7.84 -15.08 14.35
C GLY A 120 7.65 -14.49 12.96
N PRO A 121 8.47 -14.88 11.98
CA PRO A 121 8.40 -14.36 10.62
C PRO A 121 7.13 -14.83 9.90
N ILE A 122 6.43 -13.86 9.31
CA ILE A 122 5.25 -14.08 8.46
C ILE A 122 5.51 -13.37 7.13
N LYS A 123 5.28 -14.08 6.04
CA LYS A 123 5.29 -13.49 4.70
C LYS A 123 3.89 -13.01 4.34
N GLY A 124 3.77 -11.81 3.80
CA GLY A 124 2.53 -11.25 3.26
C GLY A 124 2.63 -11.04 1.75
N VAL A 125 1.52 -11.24 1.06
CA VAL A 125 1.35 -10.87 -0.35
C VAL A 125 0.08 -10.06 -0.48
N GLY A 126 0.17 -8.88 -1.09
CA GLY A 126 -0.97 -8.03 -1.40
C GLY A 126 -1.11 -7.84 -2.89
N ARG A 127 -2.33 -7.90 -3.41
CA ARG A 127 -2.64 -7.70 -4.85
C ARG A 127 -3.83 -6.78 -5.02
N VAL A 128 -3.76 -5.92 -6.04
CA VAL A 128 -4.94 -5.22 -6.55
C VAL A 128 -5.48 -6.00 -7.74
N ILE A 129 -6.68 -6.55 -7.58
CA ILE A 129 -7.37 -7.34 -8.62
C ILE A 129 -7.92 -6.41 -9.69
N ARG A 130 -8.42 -5.23 -9.26
CA ARG A 130 -8.91 -4.20 -10.16
C ARG A 130 -8.73 -2.83 -9.52
N TRP A 131 -8.04 -1.94 -10.21
CA TRP A 131 -7.96 -0.53 -9.85
C TRP A 131 -9.01 0.27 -10.64
N GLY A 132 -10.02 0.80 -9.95
CA GLY A 132 -11.06 1.66 -10.52
C GLY A 132 -10.90 3.12 -10.05
N ARG A 133 -11.70 4.01 -10.64
CA ARG A 133 -11.68 5.44 -10.29
C ARG A 133 -12.20 5.71 -8.88
N THR A 134 -13.20 4.96 -8.44
CA THR A 134 -13.91 5.16 -7.17
C THR A 134 -13.74 3.98 -6.21
N ILE A 135 -13.46 2.79 -6.72
CA ILE A 135 -13.31 1.56 -5.93
C ILE A 135 -12.14 0.75 -6.50
N ALA A 136 -11.33 0.20 -5.61
CA ALA A 136 -10.34 -0.83 -5.90
C ALA A 136 -10.74 -2.15 -5.20
N PHE A 137 -10.53 -3.28 -5.87
CA PHE A 137 -10.71 -4.62 -5.31
C PHE A 137 -9.35 -5.24 -5.06
N THR A 138 -9.16 -5.79 -3.88
CA THR A 138 -7.87 -6.27 -3.40
C THR A 138 -7.95 -7.68 -2.85
N GLU A 139 -6.81 -8.38 -2.85
CA GLU A 139 -6.60 -9.64 -2.14
C GLU A 139 -5.32 -9.56 -1.31
N GLY A 140 -5.35 -10.21 -0.15
CA GLY A 140 -4.19 -10.37 0.73
C GLY A 140 -4.04 -11.82 1.17
N GLU A 141 -2.80 -12.30 1.26
CA GLU A 141 -2.46 -13.64 1.71
C GLU A 141 -1.31 -13.56 2.72
N LEU A 142 -1.39 -14.37 3.79
CA LEU A 142 -0.31 -14.53 4.75
C LEU A 142 0.17 -15.99 4.76
N TYR A 143 1.48 -16.13 4.88
CA TYR A 143 2.17 -17.42 4.92
C TYR A 143 3.06 -17.48 6.16
N ASP A 144 3.09 -18.64 6.81
CA ASP A 144 4.00 -18.90 7.94
C ASP A 144 5.44 -19.15 7.48
N ALA A 145 6.33 -19.41 8.44
CA ALA A 145 7.75 -19.66 8.19
C ALA A 145 7.99 -20.91 7.32
N GLU A 146 7.04 -21.85 7.30
CA GLU A 146 7.09 -23.06 6.47
C GLU A 146 6.48 -22.84 5.07
N GLY A 147 6.05 -21.62 4.77
CA GLY A 147 5.45 -21.27 3.48
C GLY A 147 4.00 -21.75 3.30
N ARG A 148 3.31 -22.12 4.38
CA ARG A 148 1.91 -22.57 4.32
C ARG A 148 0.98 -21.36 4.38
N LEU A 149 -0.03 -21.30 3.51
CA LEU A 149 -1.07 -20.27 3.56
C LEU A 149 -1.86 -20.38 4.87
N VAL A 150 -1.82 -19.35 5.70
CA VAL A 150 -2.43 -19.33 7.05
C VAL A 150 -3.64 -18.42 7.17
N ALA A 151 -3.68 -17.34 6.38
CA ALA A 151 -4.84 -16.45 6.30
C ALA A 151 -4.94 -15.83 4.90
N LYS A 152 -6.16 -15.53 4.49
CA LYS A 152 -6.47 -14.86 3.22
C LYS A 152 -7.58 -13.84 3.44
N ALA A 153 -7.50 -12.70 2.74
CA ALA A 153 -8.56 -11.71 2.73
C ALA A 153 -8.86 -11.25 1.31
N THR A 154 -10.09 -10.78 1.13
CA THR A 154 -10.51 -9.92 0.01
C THR A 154 -10.96 -8.59 0.58
N GLY A 155 -10.69 -7.50 -0.13
CA GLY A 155 -11.05 -6.16 0.34
C GLY A 155 -11.56 -5.26 -0.76
N THR A 156 -12.34 -4.28 -0.34
CA THR A 156 -12.79 -3.15 -1.14
C THR A 156 -12.19 -1.88 -0.55
N ALA A 157 -11.51 -1.09 -1.35
CA ALA A 157 -10.84 0.14 -0.93
C ALA A 157 -11.26 1.33 -1.80
N VAL A 158 -11.12 2.55 -1.27
CA VAL A 158 -11.52 3.80 -1.94
C VAL A 158 -10.30 4.59 -2.38
N PRO A 159 -9.92 4.57 -3.68
CA PRO A 159 -8.79 5.35 -4.17
C PRO A 159 -8.90 6.83 -3.84
N THR A 160 -7.96 7.36 -3.08
CA THR A 160 -7.91 8.74 -2.61
C THR A 160 -6.56 9.35 -2.97
N PRO A 161 -6.50 10.32 -3.92
CA PRO A 161 -5.26 11.00 -4.26
C PRO A 161 -4.59 11.63 -3.04
N PHE A 162 -3.26 11.57 -2.93
CA PHE A 162 -2.51 12.12 -1.79
C PHE A 162 -2.84 13.59 -1.52
N LYS A 163 -3.10 14.40 -2.57
CA LYS A 163 -3.47 15.81 -2.43
C LYS A 163 -4.79 16.02 -1.66
N ASN A 164 -5.64 15.01 -1.58
CA ASN A 164 -6.94 15.04 -0.89
C ASN A 164 -6.89 14.33 0.47
N TYR A 165 -5.76 13.70 0.81
CA TYR A 165 -5.58 13.01 2.08
C TYR A 165 -4.90 13.97 3.07
N LYS A 166 -5.70 14.47 4.04
CA LYS A 166 -5.26 15.39 5.11
C LYS A 166 -5.25 14.67 6.45
#